data_4df3e0ccbe1b31adda0c2eb934afd8b9
#
_entry.id   4df3e0ccbe1b31adda0c2eb934afd8b9
#
_cell.length_a   1.000
_cell.length_b   1.000
_cell.length_c   1.000
_cell.angle_alpha   90.00
_cell.angle_beta   90.00
_cell.angle_gamma   90.00
#
_symmetry.space_group_name_H-M   'P 1'
#
loop_
_entity.id
_entity.type
_entity.pdbx_description
1 polymer ?
#
loop_
_entity_poly.entity_id
_entity_poly.type
_entity_poly.pdbx_seq_one_letter_code
_entity_poly.pdbx_strand_id
1 'polypeptide(L)'
;MASNAVSNSIQEGACPDIRRDLDPRPLFVLSVWRSGSSLLYTLLNQHSKIALMYEGDLPRLHLFLWGRFRSGAWRERWEFWNQGPSRHGIAIESMPADVSNAWEATRLIYQEVARRKQAIIWGEKTPHWYDCPLRMAEKFPDARFIFLWRDMNAVMGSIARAARTDRFFRKAGFTERVLLGNETLRQAADALRARGRPVHELNYEDLTANPSLCMQRICNFLEVPFEAQMATLEGADRSAIGSGRHHEMVRSTRILGLRARAETLSPALRAKIGRYVCRWKRRYDGRWPRYPLELPEGVRPPSFLELWRDWIVYRCVLCRDKTVALIYAVVPMGIAHWLRRQLRRRGYKRGLLPAS
;
A
#
# COMPACT_ATOMS: atom_id res chain seq x y z
N MET A 1 47.01 -45.50 8.41
CA MET A 1 46.65 -44.12 8.04
C MET A 1 45.29 -44.18 7.39
N ALA A 2 44.26 -43.94 8.16
CA ALA A 2 42.86 -43.96 7.66
C ALA A 2 42.41 -42.50 7.45
N SER A 3 42.05 -42.20 6.20
CA SER A 3 41.50 -40.89 5.80
C SER A 3 40.00 -40.88 6.09
N ASN A 4 39.57 -40.07 7.06
CA ASN A 4 38.16 -39.76 7.31
C ASN A 4 37.71 -38.69 6.34
N ALA A 5 36.96 -39.10 5.32
CA ALA A 5 36.18 -38.20 4.49
C ALA A 5 34.88 -37.81 5.24
N VAL A 6 34.81 -36.58 5.73
CA VAL A 6 33.57 -36.00 6.27
C VAL A 6 32.69 -35.62 5.09
N SER A 7 31.68 -36.40 4.80
CA SER A 7 30.61 -36.01 3.85
C SER A 7 29.69 -34.99 4.54
N ASN A 8 29.82 -33.72 4.14
CA ASN A 8 28.82 -32.68 4.45
C ASN A 8 27.58 -32.96 3.59
N SER A 9 26.61 -33.67 4.14
CA SER A 9 25.26 -33.69 3.59
C SER A 9 24.58 -32.34 3.92
N ILE A 10 24.50 -31.46 2.93
CA ILE A 10 23.61 -30.29 2.95
C ILE A 10 22.20 -30.89 3.02
N GLN A 11 21.58 -30.86 4.18
CA GLN A 11 20.15 -31.06 4.29
C GLN A 11 19.47 -29.92 3.53
N GLU A 12 18.91 -30.23 2.37
CA GLU A 12 17.91 -29.42 1.72
C GLU A 12 16.76 -29.23 2.72
N GLY A 13 16.73 -28.09 3.38
CA GLY A 13 15.67 -27.72 4.30
C GLY A 13 14.35 -27.68 3.53
N ALA A 14 13.50 -28.67 3.75
CA ALA A 14 12.14 -28.66 3.27
C ALA A 14 11.50 -27.31 3.61
N CYS A 15 11.01 -26.60 2.60
CA CYS A 15 10.30 -25.35 2.77
C CYS A 15 9.14 -25.57 3.75
N PRO A 16 9.05 -24.87 4.87
CA PRO A 16 8.01 -25.15 5.87
C PRO A 16 6.63 -24.94 5.25
N ASP A 17 5.79 -25.95 5.40
CA ASP A 17 4.40 -25.92 4.93
C ASP A 17 3.65 -24.73 5.54
N ILE A 18 2.93 -23.98 4.71
CA ILE A 18 2.19 -22.78 5.15
C ILE A 18 0.97 -23.23 5.94
N ARG A 19 0.98 -23.03 7.26
CA ARG A 19 -0.10 -23.48 8.16
C ARG A 19 -1.28 -22.51 8.21
N ARG A 20 -2.49 -23.08 8.45
CA ARG A 20 -3.79 -22.40 8.48
C ARG A 20 -4.23 -21.88 9.86
N ASP A 21 -3.47 -22.12 10.92
CA ASP A 21 -3.95 -22.12 12.32
C ASP A 21 -3.78 -20.81 13.11
N LEU A 22 -3.57 -19.65 12.46
CA LEU A 22 -3.50 -18.38 13.18
C LEU A 22 -4.89 -17.75 13.30
N ASP A 23 -5.24 -17.38 14.55
CA ASP A 23 -6.42 -16.54 14.82
C ASP A 23 -6.37 -15.26 13.95
N PRO A 24 -7.35 -15.02 13.08
CA PRO A 24 -7.25 -13.97 12.08
C PRO A 24 -7.48 -12.60 12.71
N ARG A 25 -6.45 -11.77 12.74
CA ARG A 25 -6.57 -10.33 13.04
C ARG A 25 -6.04 -9.50 11.87
N PRO A 26 -6.76 -9.44 10.74
CA PRO A 26 -6.28 -8.72 9.56
C PRO A 26 -6.32 -7.21 9.77
N LEU A 27 -5.23 -6.53 9.37
CA LEU A 27 -5.07 -5.10 9.41
C LEU A 27 -4.66 -4.55 8.04
N PHE A 28 -5.41 -3.58 7.53
CA PHE A 28 -5.09 -2.93 6.27
C PHE A 28 -4.85 -1.43 6.45
N VAL A 29 -3.69 -0.97 5.98
CA VAL A 29 -3.31 0.45 6.02
C VAL A 29 -3.49 1.07 4.64
N LEU A 30 -4.37 2.05 4.56
CA LEU A 30 -4.86 2.66 3.33
C LEU A 30 -4.50 4.15 3.30
N SER A 31 -4.06 4.64 2.15
CA SER A 31 -3.74 6.05 1.94
C SER A 31 -3.60 6.35 0.45
N VAL A 32 -3.42 7.61 0.08
CA VAL A 32 -2.88 7.93 -1.25
C VAL A 32 -1.35 7.91 -1.23
N TRP A 33 -0.72 7.88 -2.42
CA TRP A 33 0.74 7.97 -2.51
C TRP A 33 1.27 9.20 -1.80
N ARG A 34 2.42 9.08 -1.18
CA ARG A 34 3.15 10.16 -0.48
C ARG A 34 2.46 10.72 0.76
N SER A 35 1.47 10.04 1.30
CA SER A 35 0.82 10.39 2.57
C SER A 35 1.64 10.00 3.81
N GLY A 36 2.78 9.32 3.67
CA GLY A 36 3.59 8.88 4.81
C GLY A 36 3.29 7.46 5.28
N SER A 37 2.57 6.68 4.48
CA SER A 37 2.21 5.29 4.84
C SER A 37 3.42 4.37 5.02
N SER A 38 4.57 4.65 4.41
CA SER A 38 5.81 3.92 4.68
C SER A 38 6.34 4.18 6.09
N LEU A 39 6.20 5.41 6.60
CA LEU A 39 6.51 5.73 8.00
C LEU A 39 5.60 4.94 8.94
N LEU A 40 4.29 5.03 8.73
CA LEU A 40 3.32 4.31 9.56
C LEU A 40 3.56 2.80 9.54
N TYR A 41 3.83 2.23 8.34
CA TYR A 41 4.21 0.83 8.20
C TYR A 41 5.43 0.47 9.06
N THR A 42 6.49 1.27 8.99
CA THR A 42 7.72 1.04 9.74
C THR A 42 7.46 1.06 11.25
N LEU A 43 6.68 2.04 11.74
CA LEU A 43 6.34 2.14 13.16
C LEU A 43 5.48 0.95 13.62
N LEU A 44 4.46 0.57 12.85
CA LEU A 44 3.60 -0.59 13.16
C LEU A 44 4.40 -1.90 13.20
N ASN A 45 5.29 -2.11 12.24
CA ASN A 45 6.06 -3.35 12.17
C ASN A 45 7.17 -3.46 13.23
N GLN A 46 7.43 -2.44 14.05
CA GLN A 46 8.29 -2.56 15.23
C GLN A 46 7.58 -3.28 16.39
N HIS A 47 6.23 -3.31 16.40
CA HIS A 47 5.49 -4.04 17.41
C HIS A 47 5.68 -5.56 17.27
N SER A 48 5.92 -6.25 18.40
CA SER A 48 6.18 -7.71 18.42
C SER A 48 5.01 -8.54 17.86
N LYS A 49 3.77 -8.06 18.00
CA LYS A 49 2.55 -8.76 17.59
C LYS A 49 1.94 -8.27 16.27
N ILE A 50 2.62 -7.39 15.53
CA ILE A 50 2.15 -6.88 14.24
C ILE A 50 3.14 -7.24 13.14
N ALA A 51 2.66 -7.84 12.06
CA ALA A 51 3.46 -8.18 10.87
C ALA A 51 2.69 -7.82 9.59
N LEU A 52 2.97 -6.65 9.04
CA LEU A 52 2.36 -6.20 7.79
C LEU A 52 3.29 -6.44 6.60
N MET A 53 2.72 -6.81 5.47
CA MET A 53 3.41 -6.82 4.20
C MET A 53 3.52 -5.39 3.63
N TYR A 54 4.65 -5.08 3.01
CA TYR A 54 4.90 -3.80 2.35
C TYR A 54 4.58 -3.87 0.87
N GLU A 55 3.52 -3.20 0.45
CA GLU A 55 3.13 -3.02 -0.96
C GLU A 55 3.18 -4.32 -1.78
N GLY A 56 2.61 -5.39 -1.22
CA GLY A 56 2.42 -6.67 -1.90
C GLY A 56 1.39 -6.59 -3.01
N ASP A 57 0.45 -5.65 -2.90
CA ASP A 57 -0.66 -5.41 -3.85
C ASP A 57 -1.50 -6.67 -4.12
N LEU A 58 -1.57 -7.58 -3.13
CA LEU A 58 -2.18 -8.89 -3.29
C LEU A 58 -3.67 -8.84 -3.61
N PRO A 59 -4.50 -8.01 -2.93
CA PRO A 59 -5.94 -7.94 -3.20
C PRO A 59 -6.30 -7.45 -4.60
N ARG A 60 -5.43 -6.74 -5.27
CA ARG A 60 -5.72 -6.16 -6.59
C ARG A 60 -5.79 -7.18 -7.71
N LEU A 61 -5.13 -8.32 -7.54
CA LEU A 61 -5.01 -9.34 -8.58
C LEU A 61 -6.17 -10.30 -8.66
N HIS A 62 -7.04 -10.30 -7.66
CA HIS A 62 -8.25 -11.14 -7.70
C HIS A 62 -9.15 -10.86 -8.90
N LEU A 63 -9.03 -9.67 -9.50
CA LEU A 63 -9.76 -9.30 -10.70
C LEU A 63 -9.40 -10.17 -11.92
N PHE A 64 -8.24 -10.86 -11.90
CA PHE A 64 -7.69 -11.55 -13.07
C PHE A 64 -7.56 -13.08 -12.89
N LEU A 65 -7.71 -13.59 -11.66
CA LEU A 65 -7.41 -15.00 -11.34
C LEU A 65 -8.64 -15.85 -11.03
N TRP A 66 -9.79 -15.51 -11.47
CA TRP A 66 -11.11 -16.13 -11.28
C TRP A 66 -11.08 -17.67 -11.11
N GLY A 67 -10.80 -18.14 -9.91
CA GLY A 67 -10.83 -19.56 -9.58
C GLY A 67 -9.78 -20.45 -10.27
N ARG A 68 -8.90 -19.89 -11.10
CA ARG A 68 -7.87 -20.63 -11.85
C ARG A 68 -6.55 -20.75 -11.12
N PHE A 69 -6.50 -20.40 -9.84
CA PHE A 69 -5.26 -20.40 -9.06
C PHE A 69 -4.64 -21.79 -8.87
N ARG A 70 -5.42 -22.86 -8.97
CA ARG A 70 -4.94 -24.24 -8.81
C ARG A 70 -3.92 -24.67 -9.87
N SER A 71 -3.96 -24.12 -11.07
CA SER A 71 -2.98 -24.50 -12.10
C SER A 71 -1.63 -23.82 -11.86
N GLY A 72 -0.53 -24.54 -12.09
CA GLY A 72 0.83 -24.00 -11.98
C GLY A 72 1.05 -22.74 -12.82
N ALA A 73 0.46 -22.70 -14.02
CA ALA A 73 0.54 -21.52 -14.91
C ALA A 73 -0.09 -20.25 -14.29
N TRP A 74 -1.13 -20.39 -13.46
CA TRP A 74 -1.73 -19.25 -12.77
C TRP A 74 -0.96 -18.85 -11.52
N ARG A 75 -0.31 -19.79 -10.84
CA ARG A 75 0.61 -19.47 -9.74
C ARG A 75 1.81 -18.69 -10.23
N GLU A 76 2.44 -19.11 -11.35
CA GLU A 76 3.53 -18.38 -12.00
C GLU A 76 3.08 -16.97 -12.42
N ARG A 77 1.89 -16.81 -13.01
CA ARG A 77 1.35 -15.49 -13.37
C ARG A 77 1.13 -14.61 -12.15
N TRP A 78 0.61 -15.16 -11.09
CA TRP A 78 0.37 -14.42 -9.87
C TRP A 78 1.69 -13.97 -9.24
N GLU A 79 2.69 -14.82 -9.20
CA GLU A 79 4.04 -14.47 -8.77
C GLU A 79 4.68 -13.41 -9.67
N PHE A 80 4.52 -13.54 -10.98
CA PHE A 80 4.99 -12.54 -11.94
C PHE A 80 4.44 -11.14 -11.64
N TRP A 81 3.18 -11.04 -11.21
CA TRP A 81 2.54 -9.78 -10.85
C TRP A 81 2.87 -9.31 -9.43
N ASN A 82 3.05 -10.24 -8.51
CA ASN A 82 3.20 -10.00 -7.08
C ASN A 82 4.53 -10.46 -6.55
N GLN A 83 5.49 -9.59 -6.59
CA GLN A 83 6.77 -9.85 -5.93
C GLN A 83 6.80 -9.38 -4.46
N GLY A 84 5.64 -8.98 -3.91
CA GLY A 84 5.52 -8.71 -2.49
C GLY A 84 5.92 -9.89 -1.62
N PRO A 85 5.38 -11.11 -1.85
CA PRO A 85 5.75 -12.30 -1.10
C PRO A 85 7.25 -12.60 -1.12
N SER A 86 7.90 -12.56 -2.29
CA SER A 86 9.34 -12.82 -2.40
C SER A 86 10.20 -11.79 -1.67
N ARG A 87 9.76 -10.52 -1.58
CA ARG A 87 10.45 -9.51 -0.75
C ARG A 87 10.39 -9.84 0.74
N HIS A 88 9.40 -10.61 1.16
CA HIS A 88 9.27 -11.14 2.51
C HIS A 88 9.79 -12.59 2.62
N GLY A 89 10.54 -13.07 1.62
CA GLY A 89 11.11 -14.40 1.61
C GLY A 89 10.08 -15.53 1.50
N ILE A 90 8.87 -15.25 0.99
CA ILE A 90 7.81 -16.24 0.81
C ILE A 90 7.81 -16.69 -0.65
N ALA A 91 7.99 -17.98 -0.86
CA ALA A 91 7.85 -18.63 -2.16
C ALA A 91 6.40 -19.05 -2.41
N ILE A 92 5.88 -18.77 -3.59
CA ILE A 92 4.51 -19.15 -3.97
C ILE A 92 4.37 -20.68 -4.10
N GLU A 93 5.44 -21.34 -4.48
CA GLU A 93 5.53 -22.80 -4.61
C GLU A 93 5.30 -23.52 -3.27
N SER A 94 5.61 -22.84 -2.16
CA SER A 94 5.38 -23.40 -0.81
C SER A 94 3.92 -23.37 -0.35
N MET A 95 3.01 -22.82 -1.16
CA MET A 95 1.59 -22.84 -0.84
C MET A 95 1.00 -24.23 -0.99
N PRO A 96 0.03 -24.63 -0.12
CA PRO A 96 -0.68 -25.89 -0.23
C PRO A 96 -1.31 -26.08 -1.61
N ALA A 97 -1.27 -27.31 -2.13
CA ALA A 97 -1.77 -27.61 -3.47
C ALA A 97 -3.30 -27.45 -3.61
N ASP A 98 -4.02 -27.56 -2.51
CA ASP A 98 -5.48 -27.45 -2.43
C ASP A 98 -5.99 -26.00 -2.39
N VAL A 99 -5.11 -25.00 -2.32
CA VAL A 99 -5.51 -23.57 -2.38
C VAL A 99 -6.27 -23.30 -3.67
N SER A 100 -7.53 -22.92 -3.51
CA SER A 100 -8.48 -22.85 -4.63
C SER A 100 -8.53 -21.49 -5.33
N ASN A 101 -8.24 -20.43 -4.60
CA ASN A 101 -8.40 -19.06 -5.12
C ASN A 101 -7.36 -18.10 -4.54
N ALA A 102 -7.22 -16.94 -5.21
CA ALA A 102 -6.23 -15.94 -4.86
C ALA A 102 -6.50 -15.24 -3.50
N TRP A 103 -7.75 -15.23 -2.99
CA TRP A 103 -8.04 -14.67 -1.67
C TRP A 103 -7.52 -15.58 -0.55
N GLU A 104 -7.70 -16.86 -0.71
CA GLU A 104 -7.14 -17.85 0.19
C GLU A 104 -5.61 -17.79 0.17
N ALA A 105 -5.00 -17.76 -1.02
CA ALA A 105 -3.57 -17.57 -1.19
C ALA A 105 -3.07 -16.28 -0.50
N THR A 106 -3.78 -15.17 -0.69
CA THR A 106 -3.46 -13.90 -0.04
C THR A 106 -3.50 -14.01 1.49
N ARG A 107 -4.53 -14.65 2.04
CA ARG A 107 -4.64 -14.89 3.49
C ARG A 107 -3.45 -15.71 4.00
N LEU A 108 -3.14 -16.82 3.35
CA LEU A 108 -2.03 -17.69 3.75
C LEU A 108 -0.68 -16.95 3.71
N ILE A 109 -0.45 -16.12 2.70
CA ILE A 109 0.78 -15.32 2.62
C ILE A 109 0.88 -14.34 3.80
N TYR A 110 -0.19 -13.62 4.12
CA TYR A 110 -0.17 -12.71 5.27
C TYR A 110 0.03 -13.46 6.59
N GLN A 111 -0.61 -14.60 6.75
CA GLN A 111 -0.45 -15.47 7.91
C GLN A 111 0.98 -15.99 8.03
N GLU A 112 1.62 -16.36 6.91
CA GLU A 112 3.01 -16.80 6.92
C GLU A 112 3.97 -15.67 7.30
N VAL A 113 3.74 -14.43 6.83
CA VAL A 113 4.50 -13.26 7.31
C VAL A 113 4.37 -13.09 8.83
N ALA A 114 3.15 -13.24 9.35
CA ALA A 114 2.89 -13.15 10.79
C ALA A 114 3.54 -14.29 11.57
N ARG A 115 3.43 -15.52 11.08
CA ARG A 115 4.00 -16.70 11.73
C ARG A 115 5.52 -16.59 11.91
N ARG A 116 6.23 -16.08 10.90
CA ARG A 116 7.68 -15.88 10.98
C ARG A 116 8.09 -14.88 12.06
N LYS A 117 7.22 -13.95 12.37
CA LYS A 117 7.42 -12.94 13.41
C LYS A 117 6.74 -13.30 14.75
N GLN A 118 6.01 -14.41 14.82
CA GLN A 118 5.15 -14.78 15.95
C GLN A 118 4.11 -13.68 16.27
N ALA A 119 3.62 -13.02 15.22
CA ALA A 119 2.63 -11.96 15.30
C ALA A 119 1.21 -12.52 15.18
N ILE A 120 0.25 -11.81 15.78
CA ILE A 120 -1.20 -12.15 15.71
C ILE A 120 -1.96 -11.20 14.78
N ILE A 121 -1.39 -10.04 14.45
CA ILE A 121 -1.97 -9.06 13.53
C ILE A 121 -1.19 -9.11 12.23
N TRP A 122 -1.88 -9.30 11.12
CA TRP A 122 -1.29 -9.44 9.80
C TRP A 122 -2.10 -8.68 8.73
N GLY A 123 -1.51 -8.46 7.59
CA GLY A 123 -2.16 -7.77 6.48
C GLY A 123 -1.19 -7.00 5.63
N GLU A 124 -1.60 -5.84 5.15
CA GLU A 124 -0.78 -5.11 4.17
C GLU A 124 -0.95 -3.59 4.26
N LYS A 125 0.12 -2.89 3.93
CA LYS A 125 0.11 -1.47 3.63
C LYS A 125 0.31 -1.24 2.14
N THR A 126 -0.71 -0.68 1.48
CA THR A 126 -0.64 -0.30 0.05
C THR A 126 -1.32 1.03 -0.21
N PRO A 127 -0.63 1.99 -0.86
CA PRO A 127 -1.08 3.39 -0.94
C PRO A 127 -2.02 3.68 -2.12
N HIS A 128 -2.71 2.72 -2.69
CA HIS A 128 -3.54 2.97 -3.89
C HIS A 128 -4.73 2.03 -4.07
N TRP A 129 -5.21 1.44 -3.01
CA TRP A 129 -6.38 0.54 -3.06
C TRP A 129 -7.70 1.32 -2.97
N TYR A 130 -7.94 2.21 -3.90
CA TYR A 130 -9.15 3.06 -3.86
C TYR A 130 -10.44 2.27 -4.08
N ASP A 131 -10.39 1.21 -4.87
CA ASP A 131 -11.52 0.37 -5.27
C ASP A 131 -11.61 -0.97 -4.52
N CYS A 132 -10.70 -1.23 -3.59
CA CYS A 132 -10.60 -2.52 -2.89
C CYS A 132 -11.15 -2.57 -1.46
N PRO A 133 -11.24 -1.46 -0.67
CA PRO A 133 -11.49 -1.56 0.76
C PRO A 133 -12.77 -2.31 1.13
N LEU A 134 -13.87 -2.06 0.42
CA LEU A 134 -15.16 -2.73 0.69
C LEU A 134 -15.09 -4.22 0.37
N ARG A 135 -14.44 -4.59 -0.72
CA ARG A 135 -14.24 -6.00 -1.09
C ARG A 135 -13.33 -6.72 -0.09
N MET A 136 -12.30 -6.02 0.41
CA MET A 136 -11.44 -6.57 1.46
C MET A 136 -12.24 -6.85 2.73
N ALA A 137 -13.14 -5.95 3.12
CA ALA A 137 -14.03 -6.15 4.26
C ALA A 137 -15.01 -7.33 4.08
N GLU A 138 -15.40 -7.63 2.85
CA GLU A 138 -16.22 -8.82 2.52
C GLU A 138 -15.41 -10.11 2.63
N LYS A 139 -14.14 -10.09 2.20
CA LYS A 139 -13.26 -11.27 2.19
C LYS A 139 -12.55 -11.51 3.53
N PHE A 140 -12.41 -10.48 4.33
CA PHE A 140 -11.82 -10.50 5.67
C PHE A 140 -12.81 -9.84 6.65
N PRO A 141 -13.83 -10.59 7.13
CA PRO A 141 -14.90 -10.02 7.98
C PRO A 141 -14.39 -9.36 9.26
N ASP A 142 -13.29 -9.87 9.83
CA ASP A 142 -12.70 -9.38 11.07
C ASP A 142 -11.62 -8.31 10.84
N ALA A 143 -11.48 -7.83 9.59
CA ALA A 143 -10.47 -6.86 9.25
C ALA A 143 -10.69 -5.50 9.92
N ARG A 144 -9.61 -4.94 10.43
CA ARG A 144 -9.50 -3.56 10.90
C ARG A 144 -8.83 -2.71 9.83
N PHE A 145 -9.24 -1.46 9.71
CA PHE A 145 -8.78 -0.56 8.67
C PHE A 145 -8.20 0.71 9.29
N ILE A 146 -6.98 1.07 8.89
CA ILE A 146 -6.37 2.36 9.22
C ILE A 146 -6.30 3.20 7.95
N PHE A 147 -6.90 4.39 7.97
CA PHE A 147 -6.80 5.37 6.90
C PHE A 147 -5.84 6.47 7.33
N LEU A 148 -4.78 6.64 6.57
CA LEU A 148 -3.79 7.69 6.80
C LEU A 148 -4.03 8.85 5.84
N TRP A 149 -4.34 10.01 6.41
CA TRP A 149 -4.56 11.27 5.71
C TRP A 149 -3.34 12.17 5.81
N ARG A 150 -3.20 13.07 4.86
CA ARG A 150 -2.15 14.09 4.87
C ARG A 150 -2.60 15.32 4.12
N ASP A 151 -2.08 16.51 4.48
CA ASP A 151 -2.27 17.74 3.72
C ASP A 151 -1.98 17.53 2.23
N MET A 152 -2.93 17.92 1.38
CA MET A 152 -2.86 17.60 -0.04
C MET A 152 -1.80 18.42 -0.78
N ASN A 153 -1.47 19.64 -0.31
CA ASN A 153 -0.35 20.38 -0.87
C ASN A 153 0.98 19.70 -0.54
N ALA A 154 1.10 19.19 0.68
CA ALA A 154 2.29 18.44 1.10
C ALA A 154 2.42 17.13 0.32
N VAL A 155 1.30 16.42 0.04
CA VAL A 155 1.27 15.23 -0.82
C VAL A 155 1.74 15.59 -2.23
N MET A 156 1.13 16.60 -2.85
CA MET A 156 1.45 16.99 -4.24
C MET A 156 2.86 17.56 -4.36
N GLY A 157 3.35 18.30 -3.39
CA GLY A 157 4.75 18.75 -3.33
C GLY A 157 5.73 17.58 -3.24
N SER A 158 5.39 16.55 -2.44
CA SER A 158 6.18 15.33 -2.37
C SER A 158 6.15 14.52 -3.68
N ILE A 159 5.02 14.53 -4.41
CA ILE A 159 4.89 13.90 -5.73
C ILE A 159 5.73 14.67 -6.75
N ALA A 160 5.65 15.98 -6.79
CA ALA A 160 6.43 16.84 -7.70
C ALA A 160 7.94 16.63 -7.50
N ARG A 161 8.39 16.50 -6.25
CA ARG A 161 9.78 16.17 -5.91
C ARG A 161 10.17 14.77 -6.40
N ALA A 162 9.35 13.77 -6.13
CA ALA A 162 9.59 12.41 -6.59
C ALA A 162 9.60 12.30 -8.13
N ALA A 163 8.79 13.08 -8.81
CA ALA A 163 8.73 13.13 -10.27
C ALA A 163 10.04 13.61 -10.92
N ARG A 164 10.92 14.29 -10.20
CA ARG A 164 12.25 14.69 -10.73
C ARG A 164 13.13 13.48 -11.02
N THR A 165 13.04 12.43 -10.22
CA THR A 165 13.88 11.24 -10.29
C THR A 165 13.13 9.98 -10.71
N ASP A 166 11.81 9.94 -10.58
CA ASP A 166 11.00 8.76 -10.88
C ASP A 166 9.87 9.09 -11.87
N ARG A 167 9.96 8.48 -13.07
CA ARG A 167 8.97 8.64 -14.15
C ARG A 167 7.58 8.14 -13.77
N PHE A 168 7.45 7.29 -12.77
CA PHE A 168 6.15 6.82 -12.28
C PHE A 168 5.23 7.99 -11.90
N PHE A 169 5.77 8.98 -11.19
CA PHE A 169 5.01 10.15 -10.74
C PHE A 169 4.76 11.21 -11.84
N ARG A 170 5.35 11.05 -13.04
CA ARG A 170 5.13 11.93 -14.21
C ARG A 170 3.99 11.48 -15.11
N LYS A 171 3.34 10.36 -14.80
CA LYS A 171 2.28 9.81 -15.67
C LYS A 171 1.11 10.78 -15.77
N ALA A 172 0.59 10.95 -17.00
CA ALA A 172 -0.63 11.71 -17.23
C ALA A 172 -1.77 11.19 -16.35
N GLY A 173 -2.57 12.09 -15.79
CA GLY A 173 -3.68 11.77 -14.91
C GLY A 173 -3.29 11.37 -13.49
N PHE A 174 -2.01 11.49 -13.09
CA PHE A 174 -1.57 11.12 -11.75
C PHE A 174 -2.17 12.04 -10.67
N THR A 175 -2.28 13.36 -10.95
CA THR A 175 -2.91 14.34 -10.06
C THR A 175 -4.37 13.99 -9.81
N GLU A 176 -5.14 13.72 -10.86
CA GLU A 176 -6.54 13.32 -10.78
C GLU A 176 -6.70 12.01 -10.00
N ARG A 177 -5.80 11.07 -10.25
CA ARG A 177 -5.76 9.79 -9.52
C ARG A 177 -5.56 9.99 -8.02
N VAL A 178 -4.71 10.91 -7.61
CA VAL A 178 -4.47 11.19 -6.18
C VAL A 178 -5.63 11.95 -5.56
N LEU A 179 -6.15 13.00 -6.20
CA LEU A 179 -7.24 13.82 -5.68
C LEU A 179 -8.54 13.00 -5.56
N LEU A 180 -8.96 12.34 -6.64
CA LEU A 180 -10.17 11.54 -6.65
C LEU A 180 -9.99 10.22 -5.87
N GLY A 181 -8.78 9.64 -5.88
CA GLY A 181 -8.45 8.50 -5.04
C GLY A 181 -8.57 8.81 -3.55
N ASN A 182 -8.14 10.00 -3.13
CA ASN A 182 -8.30 10.45 -1.74
C ASN A 182 -9.80 10.58 -1.37
N GLU A 183 -10.62 11.15 -2.24
CA GLU A 183 -12.08 11.22 -2.04
C GLU A 183 -12.74 9.83 -2.03
N THR A 184 -12.31 8.93 -2.91
CA THR A 184 -12.81 7.53 -2.95
C THR A 184 -12.46 6.78 -1.66
N LEU A 185 -11.25 6.95 -1.14
CA LEU A 185 -10.86 6.37 0.16
C LEU A 185 -11.71 6.92 1.30
N ARG A 186 -12.04 8.21 1.29
CA ARG A 186 -12.94 8.80 2.28
C ARG A 186 -14.32 8.17 2.24
N GLN A 187 -14.88 8.04 1.05
CA GLN A 187 -16.17 7.36 0.86
C GLN A 187 -16.12 5.91 1.33
N ALA A 188 -15.00 5.22 1.09
CA ALA A 188 -14.80 3.85 1.56
C ALA A 188 -14.73 3.78 3.10
N ALA A 189 -14.04 4.72 3.75
CA ALA A 189 -13.98 4.78 5.22
C ALA A 189 -15.38 4.99 5.83
N ASP A 190 -16.18 5.93 5.27
CA ASP A 190 -17.55 6.17 5.70
C ASP A 190 -18.46 4.94 5.48
N ALA A 191 -18.34 4.29 4.32
CA ALA A 191 -19.11 3.09 3.99
C ALA A 191 -18.74 1.89 4.87
N LEU A 192 -17.46 1.74 5.25
CA LEU A 192 -17.02 0.70 6.18
C LEU A 192 -17.59 0.93 7.57
N ARG A 193 -17.57 2.18 8.08
CA ARG A 193 -18.20 2.52 9.37
C ARG A 193 -19.70 2.26 9.37
N ALA A 194 -20.39 2.68 8.30
CA ALA A 194 -21.81 2.43 8.15
C ALA A 194 -22.17 0.92 8.15
N ARG A 195 -21.21 0.05 7.81
CA ARG A 195 -21.32 -1.41 7.87
C ARG A 195 -20.81 -1.99 9.20
N GLY A 196 -20.56 -1.16 10.22
CA GLY A 196 -20.04 -1.58 11.52
C GLY A 196 -18.59 -2.11 11.48
N ARG A 197 -17.82 -1.82 10.43
CA ARG A 197 -16.43 -2.27 10.34
C ARG A 197 -15.51 -1.37 11.16
N PRO A 198 -14.52 -1.92 11.90
CA PRO A 198 -13.57 -1.13 12.66
C PRO A 198 -12.69 -0.27 11.75
N VAL A 199 -12.78 1.05 11.91
CA VAL A 199 -12.01 2.03 11.14
C VAL A 199 -11.34 3.02 12.08
N HIS A 200 -10.03 3.15 11.96
CA HIS A 200 -9.22 4.19 12.61
C HIS A 200 -8.72 5.19 11.58
N GLU A 201 -8.85 6.46 11.86
CA GLU A 201 -8.30 7.53 11.01
C GLU A 201 -7.16 8.25 11.70
N LEU A 202 -6.09 8.50 10.96
CA LEU A 202 -4.88 9.12 11.44
C LEU A 202 -4.42 10.21 10.47
N ASN A 203 -3.96 11.35 10.99
CA ASN A 203 -3.29 12.37 10.19
C ASN A 203 -1.78 12.18 10.26
N TYR A 204 -1.10 12.35 9.14
CA TYR A 204 0.36 12.32 9.06
C TYR A 204 1.02 13.37 9.95
N GLU A 205 0.42 14.55 9.99
CA GLU A 205 0.88 15.70 10.77
C GLU A 205 0.86 15.37 12.27
N ASP A 206 -0.23 14.74 12.75
CA ASP A 206 -0.35 14.29 14.15
C ASP A 206 0.67 13.17 14.44
N LEU A 207 0.82 12.21 13.51
CA LEU A 207 1.78 11.11 13.63
C LEU A 207 3.22 11.62 13.77
N THR A 208 3.59 12.66 13.02
CA THR A 208 4.95 13.22 13.08
C THR A 208 5.16 14.16 14.25
N ALA A 209 4.11 14.81 14.74
CA ALA A 209 4.17 15.70 15.90
C ALA A 209 4.22 14.92 17.22
N ASN A 210 3.45 13.85 17.35
CA ASN A 210 3.40 13.02 18.55
C ASN A 210 3.26 11.53 18.20
N PRO A 211 4.34 10.87 17.76
CA PRO A 211 4.33 9.47 17.36
C PRO A 211 3.85 8.54 18.49
N SER A 212 4.30 8.78 19.71
CA SER A 212 3.96 7.94 20.86
C SER A 212 2.44 7.93 21.11
N LEU A 213 1.81 9.09 21.19
CA LEU A 213 0.35 9.19 21.39
C LEU A 213 -0.42 8.55 20.25
N CYS A 214 0.01 8.75 19.00
CA CYS A 214 -0.63 8.15 17.85
C CYS A 214 -0.53 6.63 17.86
N MET A 215 0.65 6.09 18.18
CA MET A 215 0.85 4.63 18.28
C MET A 215 0.07 4.02 19.47
N GLN A 216 -0.01 4.68 20.60
CA GLN A 216 -0.86 4.25 21.72
C GLN A 216 -2.32 4.14 21.31
N ARG A 217 -2.87 5.14 20.61
CA ARG A 217 -4.25 5.12 20.09
C ARG A 217 -4.48 3.99 19.11
N ILE A 218 -3.49 3.71 18.24
CA ILE A 218 -3.56 2.59 17.30
C ILE A 218 -3.50 1.26 18.05
N CYS A 219 -2.63 1.11 19.05
CA CYS A 219 -2.55 -0.10 19.88
C CYS A 219 -3.88 -0.36 20.62
N ASN A 220 -4.50 0.67 21.19
CA ASN A 220 -5.82 0.55 21.79
C ASN A 220 -6.89 0.11 20.78
N PHE A 221 -6.86 0.66 19.55
CA PHE A 221 -7.75 0.26 18.45
C PHE A 221 -7.51 -1.19 18.02
N LEU A 222 -6.28 -1.65 18.08
CA LEU A 222 -5.87 -3.02 17.71
C LEU A 222 -5.98 -4.00 18.89
N GLU A 223 -6.28 -3.52 20.10
CA GLU A 223 -6.36 -4.31 21.34
C GLU A 223 -5.04 -5.05 21.64
N VAL A 224 -3.92 -4.34 21.51
CA VAL A 224 -2.60 -4.80 21.88
C VAL A 224 -1.90 -3.78 22.78
N PRO A 225 -0.99 -4.20 23.67
CA PRO A 225 -0.18 -3.28 24.48
C PRO A 225 0.67 -2.36 23.59
N PHE A 226 0.86 -1.11 24.01
CA PHE A 226 1.81 -0.23 23.35
C PHE A 226 3.25 -0.63 23.65
N GLU A 227 4.09 -0.68 22.63
CA GLU A 227 5.53 -0.91 22.74
C GLU A 227 6.31 0.37 22.37
N ALA A 228 7.21 0.83 23.26
CA ALA A 228 7.87 2.13 23.12
C ALA A 228 8.66 2.30 21.80
N GLN A 229 9.24 1.22 21.27
CA GLN A 229 9.95 1.24 20.00
C GLN A 229 9.07 1.66 18.81
N MET A 230 7.75 1.53 18.91
CA MET A 230 6.82 2.01 17.87
C MET A 230 6.82 3.53 17.70
N ALA A 231 7.36 4.29 18.63
CA ALA A 231 7.41 5.75 18.58
C ALA A 231 8.69 6.31 17.92
N THR A 232 9.61 5.47 17.49
CA THR A 232 10.90 5.85 16.91
C THR A 232 11.18 5.07 15.62
N LEU A 233 12.17 5.51 14.86
CA LEU A 233 12.70 4.78 13.70
C LEU A 233 14.02 4.06 14.02
N GLU A 234 14.49 4.15 15.25
CA GLU A 234 15.70 3.48 15.70
C GLU A 234 15.50 1.97 15.72
N GLY A 235 16.45 1.21 15.19
CA GLY A 235 16.38 -0.26 15.12
C GLY A 235 15.30 -0.84 14.19
N ALA A 236 14.51 0.00 13.51
CA ALA A 236 13.41 -0.48 12.67
C ALA A 236 13.91 -1.27 11.46
N ASP A 237 13.31 -2.43 11.19
CA ASP A 237 13.52 -3.19 9.97
C ASP A 237 12.88 -2.47 8.76
N ARG A 238 13.68 -2.21 7.75
CA ARG A 238 13.30 -1.53 6.50
C ARG A 238 13.64 -2.35 5.27
N SER A 239 13.97 -3.61 5.43
CA SER A 239 14.42 -4.52 4.37
C SER A 239 13.39 -4.63 3.24
N ALA A 240 12.09 -4.65 3.58
CA ALA A 240 11.00 -4.68 2.61
C ALA A 240 10.79 -3.36 1.87
N ILE A 241 11.33 -2.23 2.37
CA ILE A 241 11.15 -0.91 1.77
C ILE A 241 12.20 -0.71 0.66
N GLY A 242 11.74 -0.53 -0.57
CA GLY A 242 12.61 -0.39 -1.73
C GLY A 242 13.66 0.73 -1.61
N SER A 243 14.79 0.59 -2.33
CA SER A 243 15.95 1.49 -2.29
C SER A 243 15.75 2.88 -2.95
N GLY A 244 14.53 3.21 -3.40
CA GLY A 244 14.25 4.49 -4.07
C GLY A 244 14.55 5.71 -3.19
N ARG A 245 15.14 6.78 -3.77
CA ARG A 245 15.41 8.06 -3.08
C ARG A 245 14.19 8.66 -2.39
N HIS A 246 13.01 8.36 -2.87
CA HIS A 246 11.76 8.82 -2.28
C HIS A 246 11.42 8.17 -0.92
N HIS A 247 12.22 7.20 -0.46
CA HIS A 247 12.11 6.58 0.87
C HIS A 247 13.21 7.03 1.85
N GLU A 248 14.05 8.02 1.50
CA GLU A 248 15.14 8.52 2.35
C GLU A 248 14.66 8.93 3.75
N MET A 249 13.48 9.54 3.83
CA MET A 249 12.90 9.99 5.11
C MET A 249 12.62 8.84 6.09
N VAL A 250 12.22 7.68 5.59
CA VAL A 250 11.96 6.50 6.43
C VAL A 250 13.28 5.82 6.84
N ARG A 251 14.36 6.09 6.13
CA ARG A 251 15.70 5.58 6.44
C ARG A 251 16.42 6.40 7.51
N SER A 252 15.94 7.60 7.81
CA SER A 252 16.42 8.39 8.94
C SER A 252 16.11 7.66 10.25
N THR A 253 16.92 7.88 11.27
CA THR A 253 16.63 7.43 12.64
C THR A 253 15.63 8.35 13.35
N ARG A 254 15.39 9.54 12.81
CA ARG A 254 14.47 10.53 13.38
C ARG A 254 13.20 10.64 12.54
N ILE A 255 12.06 10.71 13.21
CA ILE A 255 10.81 11.11 12.60
C ILE A 255 10.89 12.61 12.37
N LEU A 256 11.17 12.99 11.12
CA LEU A 256 11.23 14.39 10.75
C LEU A 256 9.81 14.86 10.45
N GLY A 257 9.25 15.64 11.34
CA GLY A 257 8.08 16.47 11.04
C GLY A 257 8.47 17.39 9.88
N LEU A 258 8.07 17.02 8.69
CA LEU A 258 8.21 17.93 7.55
C LEU A 258 7.22 19.06 7.77
N ARG A 259 7.68 20.18 8.33
CA ARG A 259 7.21 21.46 7.81
C ARG A 259 7.39 21.32 6.30
N ALA A 260 6.27 21.27 5.56
CA ALA A 260 6.31 21.18 4.12
C ALA A 260 7.34 22.22 3.67
N ARG A 261 8.52 21.76 3.22
CA ARG A 261 9.33 22.62 2.39
C ARG A 261 8.38 22.90 1.27
N ALA A 262 7.82 24.12 1.27
CA ALA A 262 6.84 24.55 0.30
C ALA A 262 7.52 24.46 -1.06
N GLU A 263 7.49 23.25 -1.63
CA GLU A 263 7.86 23.13 -3.02
C GLU A 263 6.86 24.00 -3.75
N THR A 264 7.38 24.92 -4.52
CA THR A 264 6.60 25.83 -5.31
C THR A 264 5.78 25.04 -6.32
N LEU A 265 4.61 24.60 -5.87
CA LEU A 265 3.60 24.03 -6.77
C LEU A 265 3.22 25.13 -7.75
N SER A 266 3.03 24.76 -9.03
CA SER A 266 2.54 25.74 -10.00
C SER A 266 1.23 26.37 -9.51
N PRO A 267 0.97 27.65 -9.80
CA PRO A 267 -0.27 28.33 -9.40
C PRO A 267 -1.52 27.54 -9.82
N ALA A 268 -1.51 26.97 -11.02
CA ALA A 268 -2.61 26.16 -11.54
C ALA A 268 -2.87 24.89 -10.69
N LEU A 269 -1.81 24.17 -10.29
CA LEU A 269 -1.94 22.98 -9.45
C LEU A 269 -2.42 23.35 -8.04
N ARG A 270 -1.89 24.43 -7.47
CA ARG A 270 -2.30 24.95 -6.17
C ARG A 270 -3.78 25.34 -6.17
N ALA A 271 -4.22 26.06 -7.20
CA ALA A 271 -5.63 26.41 -7.38
C ALA A 271 -6.52 25.16 -7.53
N LYS A 272 -6.06 24.14 -8.28
CA LYS A 272 -6.78 22.87 -8.41
C LYS A 272 -6.93 22.17 -7.06
N ILE A 273 -5.87 22.03 -6.29
CA ILE A 273 -5.89 21.44 -4.95
C ILE A 273 -6.86 22.22 -4.04
N GLY A 274 -6.77 23.56 -4.02
CA GLY A 274 -7.65 24.41 -3.23
C GLY A 274 -9.12 24.17 -3.53
N ARG A 275 -9.50 24.07 -4.83
CA ARG A 275 -10.89 23.76 -5.23
C ARG A 275 -11.37 22.42 -4.69
N TYR A 276 -10.53 21.36 -4.76
CA TYR A 276 -10.88 20.04 -4.20
C TYR A 276 -11.01 20.09 -2.69
N VAL A 277 -10.10 20.74 -1.98
CA VAL A 277 -10.19 20.90 -0.52
C VAL A 277 -11.46 21.68 -0.14
N CYS A 278 -11.82 22.75 -0.88
CA CYS A 278 -13.07 23.47 -0.69
C CYS A 278 -14.30 22.55 -0.85
N ARG A 279 -14.32 21.72 -1.91
CA ARG A 279 -15.34 20.69 -2.12
C ARG A 279 -15.43 19.72 -0.94
N TRP A 280 -14.30 19.20 -0.48
CA TRP A 280 -14.27 18.23 0.63
C TRP A 280 -14.73 18.85 1.95
N LYS A 281 -14.30 20.06 2.28
CA LYS A 281 -14.78 20.81 3.45
C LYS A 281 -16.31 20.94 3.45
N ARG A 282 -16.90 21.29 2.29
CA ARG A 282 -18.36 21.41 2.15
C ARG A 282 -19.08 20.06 2.26
N ARG A 283 -18.54 19.01 1.65
CA ARG A 283 -19.19 17.70 1.56
C ARG A 283 -19.15 16.94 2.87
N TYR A 284 -18.08 17.05 3.62
CA TYR A 284 -17.80 16.21 4.77
C TYR A 284 -17.89 16.94 6.11
N ASP A 285 -18.20 18.22 6.10
CA ASP A 285 -18.55 19.08 7.24
C ASP A 285 -17.86 18.71 8.56
N GLY A 286 -16.58 19.08 8.71
CA GLY A 286 -15.77 18.80 9.90
C GLY A 286 -15.38 17.33 10.14
N ARG A 287 -16.00 16.36 9.45
CA ARG A 287 -15.61 14.94 9.51
C ARG A 287 -14.38 14.61 8.67
N TRP A 288 -13.94 15.56 7.82
CA TRP A 288 -12.67 15.44 7.13
C TRP A 288 -11.53 15.75 8.11
N PRO A 289 -10.43 14.95 8.09
CA PRO A 289 -9.28 15.23 8.94
C PRO A 289 -8.83 16.69 8.76
N ARG A 290 -8.36 17.28 9.84
CA ARG A 290 -7.91 18.68 9.88
C ARG A 290 -6.93 18.94 8.74
N TYR A 291 -7.43 19.55 7.67
CA TYR A 291 -6.55 20.18 6.70
C TYR A 291 -6.16 21.56 7.26
N PRO A 292 -4.87 21.77 7.57
CA PRO A 292 -4.41 23.08 8.03
C PRO A 292 -4.45 24.16 6.93
N LEU A 293 -5.02 23.83 5.77
CA LEU A 293 -5.12 24.77 4.66
C LEU A 293 -6.09 25.89 4.98
N GLU A 294 -5.52 27.06 5.23
CA GLU A 294 -6.19 28.31 4.92
C GLU A 294 -6.46 28.32 3.41
N LEU A 295 -7.73 28.18 3.05
CA LEU A 295 -8.10 28.34 1.66
C LEU A 295 -7.89 29.81 1.31
N PRO A 296 -7.21 30.12 0.19
CA PRO A 296 -7.16 31.50 -0.28
C PRO A 296 -8.58 32.06 -0.42
N GLU A 297 -8.77 33.30 -0.10
CA GLU A 297 -10.07 33.98 -0.30
C GLU A 297 -10.58 33.79 -1.73
N GLY A 298 -11.87 33.56 -1.89
CA GLY A 298 -12.51 33.39 -3.21
C GLY A 298 -12.36 31.98 -3.85
N VAL A 299 -11.74 31.01 -3.19
CA VAL A 299 -11.66 29.64 -3.75
C VAL A 299 -13.05 29.01 -3.76
N ARG A 300 -13.55 28.72 -4.96
CA ARG A 300 -14.79 27.95 -5.18
C ARG A 300 -14.50 26.45 -5.32
N PRO A 301 -15.48 25.56 -5.02
CA PRO A 301 -15.36 24.16 -5.38
C PRO A 301 -15.27 23.99 -6.90
N PRO A 302 -14.77 22.83 -7.39
CA PRO A 302 -14.73 22.57 -8.83
C PRO A 302 -16.14 22.62 -9.42
N SER A 303 -16.27 23.18 -10.63
CA SER A 303 -17.52 23.13 -11.39
C SER A 303 -17.86 21.69 -11.80
N PHE A 304 -19.11 21.45 -12.21
CA PHE A 304 -19.54 20.14 -12.72
C PHE A 304 -18.65 19.67 -13.89
N LEU A 305 -18.35 20.56 -14.85
CA LEU A 305 -17.51 20.24 -16.01
C LEU A 305 -16.06 19.90 -15.60
N GLU A 306 -15.49 20.64 -14.64
CA GLU A 306 -14.16 20.34 -14.11
C GLU A 306 -14.12 18.97 -13.43
N LEU A 307 -15.13 18.66 -12.62
CA LEU A 307 -15.24 17.35 -11.94
C LEU A 307 -15.44 16.20 -12.94
N TRP A 308 -16.30 16.42 -13.93
CA TRP A 308 -16.58 15.41 -14.97
C TRP A 308 -15.33 15.11 -15.81
N ARG A 309 -14.61 16.15 -16.24
CA ARG A 309 -13.33 15.99 -16.94
C ARG A 309 -12.31 15.23 -16.09
N ASP A 310 -12.12 15.65 -14.85
CA ASP A 310 -11.16 15.03 -13.95
C ASP A 310 -11.55 13.58 -13.63
N TRP A 311 -12.85 13.30 -13.51
CA TRP A 311 -13.38 11.94 -13.34
C TRP A 311 -13.12 11.07 -14.58
N ILE A 312 -13.32 11.58 -15.79
CA ILE A 312 -12.96 10.85 -17.02
C ILE A 312 -11.47 10.50 -17.01
N VAL A 313 -10.61 11.47 -16.76
CA VAL A 313 -9.16 11.24 -16.70
C VAL A 313 -8.83 10.16 -15.65
N TYR A 314 -9.43 10.23 -14.49
CA TYR A 314 -9.27 9.23 -13.42
C TYR A 314 -9.72 7.83 -13.88
N ARG A 315 -10.89 7.72 -14.50
CA ARG A 315 -11.42 6.45 -15.02
C ARG A 315 -10.55 5.89 -16.14
N CYS A 316 -10.08 6.72 -17.04
CA CYS A 316 -9.15 6.33 -18.11
C CYS A 316 -7.83 5.77 -17.53
N VAL A 317 -7.28 6.40 -16.49
CA VAL A 317 -6.08 5.89 -15.81
C VAL A 317 -6.35 4.53 -15.17
N LEU A 318 -7.48 4.35 -14.49
CA LEU A 318 -7.85 3.07 -13.88
C LEU A 318 -8.10 1.99 -14.95
N CYS A 319 -8.80 2.32 -16.03
CA CYS A 319 -9.04 1.41 -17.15
C CYS A 319 -7.73 0.99 -17.80
N ARG A 320 -6.83 1.93 -18.08
CA ARG A 320 -5.50 1.64 -18.62
C ARG A 320 -4.75 0.64 -17.72
N ASP A 321 -4.72 0.87 -16.41
CA ASP A 321 -4.02 -0.01 -15.48
C ASP A 321 -4.65 -1.41 -15.45
N LYS A 322 -5.99 -1.51 -15.52
CA LYS A 322 -6.73 -2.78 -15.62
C LYS A 322 -6.48 -3.48 -16.96
N THR A 323 -6.48 -2.74 -18.07
CA THR A 323 -6.22 -3.29 -19.40
C THR A 323 -4.80 -3.86 -19.50
N VAL A 324 -3.81 -3.13 -18.99
CA VAL A 324 -2.43 -3.63 -18.94
C VAL A 324 -2.35 -4.91 -18.12
N ALA A 325 -2.98 -4.94 -16.96
CA ALA A 325 -3.01 -6.13 -16.13
C ALA A 325 -3.72 -7.31 -16.82
N LEU A 326 -4.85 -7.06 -17.52
CA LEU A 326 -5.55 -8.09 -18.30
C LEU A 326 -4.69 -8.63 -19.43
N ILE A 327 -4.03 -7.75 -20.21
CA ILE A 327 -3.12 -8.17 -21.28
C ILE A 327 -2.08 -9.13 -20.73
N TYR A 328 -1.40 -8.77 -19.65
CA TYR A 328 -0.39 -9.64 -19.04
C TYR A 328 -0.99 -10.93 -18.42
N ALA A 329 -2.25 -10.93 -18.02
CA ALA A 329 -2.91 -12.13 -17.54
C ALA A 329 -3.16 -13.15 -18.64
N VAL A 330 -3.31 -12.72 -19.91
CA VAL A 330 -3.65 -13.60 -21.03
C VAL A 330 -2.47 -13.91 -21.98
N VAL A 331 -1.48 -13.02 -22.08
CA VAL A 331 -0.32 -13.29 -22.96
C VAL A 331 0.52 -14.47 -22.45
N PRO A 332 1.14 -15.28 -23.33
CA PRO A 332 2.06 -16.33 -22.93
C PRO A 332 3.18 -15.79 -22.04
N MET A 333 3.57 -16.55 -21.01
CA MET A 333 4.55 -16.09 -19.99
C MET A 333 5.88 -15.68 -20.60
N GLY A 334 6.38 -16.40 -21.62
CA GLY A 334 7.60 -16.00 -22.35
C GLY A 334 7.51 -14.60 -22.95
N ILE A 335 6.34 -14.25 -23.53
CA ILE A 335 6.10 -12.90 -24.08
C ILE A 335 5.97 -11.88 -22.95
N ALA A 336 5.28 -12.21 -21.85
CA ALA A 336 5.17 -11.34 -20.69
C ALA A 336 6.53 -11.00 -20.10
N HIS A 337 7.42 -11.98 -19.94
CA HIS A 337 8.80 -11.79 -19.48
C HIS A 337 9.63 -10.97 -20.47
N TRP A 338 9.49 -11.22 -21.79
CA TRP A 338 10.16 -10.44 -22.82
C TRP A 338 9.73 -8.97 -22.81
N LEU A 339 8.40 -8.69 -22.79
CA LEU A 339 7.85 -7.34 -22.69
C LEU A 339 8.38 -6.64 -21.44
N ARG A 340 8.40 -7.32 -20.29
CA ARG A 340 8.94 -6.81 -19.04
C ARG A 340 10.41 -6.41 -19.20
N ARG A 341 11.24 -7.25 -19.81
CA ARG A 341 12.66 -6.94 -20.08
C ARG A 341 12.80 -5.71 -20.98
N GLN A 342 12.00 -5.59 -22.06
CA GLN A 342 12.04 -4.44 -22.97
C GLN A 342 11.65 -3.14 -22.26
N LEU A 343 10.60 -3.15 -21.46
CA LEU A 343 10.16 -1.98 -20.70
C LEU A 343 11.21 -1.56 -19.66
N ARG A 344 11.89 -2.50 -19.03
CA ARG A 344 13.01 -2.20 -18.12
C ARG A 344 14.18 -1.56 -18.85
N ARG A 345 14.58 -2.07 -20.02
CA ARG A 345 15.66 -1.50 -20.85
C ARG A 345 15.36 -0.05 -21.25
N ARG A 346 14.09 0.30 -21.50
CA ARG A 346 13.64 1.67 -21.80
C ARG A 346 13.49 2.56 -20.56
N GLY A 347 13.97 2.14 -19.40
CA GLY A 347 13.95 2.93 -18.16
C GLY A 347 12.58 3.05 -17.52
N TYR A 348 11.63 2.20 -17.88
CA TYR A 348 10.38 2.03 -17.14
C TYR A 348 10.67 1.28 -15.83
N LYS A 349 11.11 2.03 -14.83
CA LYS A 349 11.22 1.49 -13.47
C LYS A 349 9.83 1.39 -12.86
N ARG A 350 9.48 0.18 -12.39
CA ARG A 350 8.46 -0.17 -11.40
C ARG A 350 7.24 0.75 -11.31
N GLY A 351 6.13 0.36 -11.86
CA GLY A 351 4.87 1.06 -11.64
C GLY A 351 3.74 0.66 -12.59
N LEU A 352 4.06 0.05 -13.72
CA LEU A 352 3.13 -0.70 -14.57
C LEU A 352 3.47 -2.18 -14.58
N LEU A 353 4.62 -2.53 -14.04
CA LEU A 353 5.10 -3.90 -13.95
C LEU A 353 5.11 -4.28 -12.48
N PRO A 354 4.76 -5.52 -12.15
CA PRO A 354 5.01 -6.07 -10.83
C PRO A 354 6.47 -5.82 -10.47
N ALA A 355 6.73 -5.54 -9.21
CA ALA A 355 8.09 -5.34 -8.73
C ALA A 355 8.93 -6.57 -9.08
N SER A 356 10.14 -6.38 -9.57
CA SER A 356 11.15 -7.43 -9.73
C SER A 356 11.82 -7.72 -8.44
#